data_b2bec1d66b7b7704fcbc035f222fae16
#
_entry.id   b2bec1d66b7b7704fcbc035f222fae16
#
_cell.length_a   1.000
_cell.length_b   1.000
_cell.length_c   1.000
_cell.angle_alpha   90.00
_cell.angle_beta   90.00
_cell.angle_gamma   90.00
#
_symmetry.space_group_name_H-M   'P 1'
#
loop_
_entity.id
_entity.type
_entity.pdbx_description
1 polymer ?
#
loop_
_entity_poly.entity_id
_entity_poly.type
_entity_poly.pdbx_seq_one_letter_code
_entity_poly.pdbx_strand_id
1 'polypeptide(L)'
;TEVASVVLAGLSGGAGKSVAAVALLAALRQDGYAVSPFKKGPDYIDAGWMARAAGRPCYNLDPFLMSPQQILATFREHLAGSDLALIEGNRGLYDGVNATGSYSTAELAILLNLPVLLVVNCAKTTRTVAALVLGCRHFDPRVRIAGVILNQIATPRHERIIRESLAQTTDLPVLGIIPRLKTDIFPMRHLGVTPHQEYADADQAIERLATLAKEHFDLKAITAAMQPVLPVEPPAPSKISSVTDRLKIGVLRDAAFQFYYEENLEALQGQGAELVMIDALHADKLPDDLHGLYIGGGFPETSAQELANNHSFRRSLIRYIENDLPVYAECGGLIYLGRSILLEGTEYPLAGVFPVTFSLDRKPQAHGYSQFTVEGVNTFYAKGLQLK
;
A
#
# COMPACT_ATOMS: atom_id res chain seq x y z
N THR A 1 -20.32 -16.81 -1.53
CA THR A 1 -19.59 -17.50 -0.43
C THR A 1 -18.99 -16.45 0.48
N GLU A 2 -19.03 -16.65 1.78
CA GLU A 2 -18.39 -15.77 2.76
C GLU A 2 -16.86 -15.83 2.63
N VAL A 3 -16.21 -14.71 2.87
CA VAL A 3 -14.75 -14.56 2.81
C VAL A 3 -14.21 -14.33 4.22
N ALA A 4 -13.35 -15.22 4.71
CA ALA A 4 -12.78 -15.08 6.04
C ALA A 4 -11.72 -13.97 6.05
N SER A 5 -11.88 -12.99 6.93
CA SER A 5 -11.16 -11.72 6.90
C SER A 5 -10.53 -11.36 8.24
N VAL A 6 -9.37 -10.70 8.23
CA VAL A 6 -8.64 -10.30 9.43
C VAL A 6 -7.83 -9.03 9.22
N VAL A 7 -7.65 -8.25 10.27
CA VAL A 7 -6.74 -7.09 10.30
C VAL A 7 -5.43 -7.48 10.96
N LEU A 8 -4.31 -7.16 10.33
CA LEU A 8 -2.97 -7.30 10.88
C LEU A 8 -2.49 -5.94 11.40
N ALA A 9 -2.27 -5.81 12.67
CA ALA A 9 -1.84 -4.57 13.32
C ALA A 9 -0.53 -4.75 14.08
N GLY A 10 0.13 -3.66 14.44
CA GLY A 10 1.34 -3.67 15.26
C GLY A 10 1.24 -2.73 16.44
N LEU A 11 2.22 -2.74 17.33
CA LEU A 11 2.33 -1.78 18.43
C LEU A 11 2.88 -0.42 17.99
N SER A 12 3.61 -0.41 16.86
CA SER A 12 4.28 0.81 16.34
C SER A 12 4.60 0.67 14.86
N GLY A 13 5.10 1.74 14.26
CA GLY A 13 5.86 1.65 13.01
C GLY A 13 7.09 0.74 13.21
N GLY A 14 7.44 -0.04 12.19
CA GLY A 14 8.57 -0.99 12.28
C GLY A 14 8.34 -2.24 13.14
N ALA A 15 7.11 -2.51 13.57
CA ALA A 15 6.80 -3.71 14.35
C ALA A 15 6.97 -5.03 13.57
N GLY A 16 7.08 -4.98 12.24
CA GLY A 16 7.19 -6.15 11.36
C GLY A 16 5.88 -6.53 10.66
N LYS A 17 4.91 -5.63 10.61
CA LYS A 17 3.62 -5.86 9.94
C LYS A 17 3.78 -6.25 8.48
N SER A 18 4.57 -5.49 7.72
CA SER A 18 4.76 -5.73 6.28
C SER A 18 5.41 -7.08 6.02
N VAL A 19 6.39 -7.49 6.84
CA VAL A 19 7.00 -8.83 6.77
C VAL A 19 5.94 -9.90 7.03
N ALA A 20 5.15 -9.74 8.11
CA ALA A 20 4.10 -10.70 8.46
C ALA A 20 2.98 -10.76 7.39
N ALA A 21 2.57 -9.61 6.86
CA ALA A 21 1.52 -9.53 5.83
C ALA A 21 1.96 -10.24 4.53
N VAL A 22 3.13 -9.89 4.02
CA VAL A 22 3.65 -10.51 2.78
C VAL A 22 3.91 -12.01 2.97
N ALA A 23 4.45 -12.41 4.13
CA ALA A 23 4.67 -13.81 4.45
C ALA A 23 3.36 -14.62 4.48
N LEU A 24 2.31 -14.09 5.14
CA LEU A 24 1.00 -14.73 5.20
C LEU A 24 0.35 -14.81 3.82
N LEU A 25 0.31 -13.71 3.07
CA LEU A 25 -0.28 -13.67 1.74
C LEU A 25 0.37 -14.68 0.80
N ALA A 26 1.70 -14.72 0.78
CA ALA A 26 2.45 -15.64 -0.07
C ALA A 26 2.26 -17.11 0.33
N ALA A 27 2.30 -17.42 1.63
CA ALA A 27 2.09 -18.77 2.13
C ALA A 27 0.67 -19.28 1.84
N LEU A 28 -0.36 -18.47 2.13
CA LEU A 28 -1.75 -18.83 1.88
C LEU A 28 -2.03 -19.01 0.39
N ARG A 29 -1.47 -18.14 -0.47
CA ARG A 29 -1.56 -18.31 -1.93
C ARG A 29 -0.92 -19.61 -2.40
N GLN A 30 0.26 -19.96 -1.87
CA GLN A 30 0.92 -21.25 -2.20
C GLN A 30 0.13 -22.47 -1.71
N ASP A 31 -0.69 -22.31 -0.67
CA ASP A 31 -1.59 -23.34 -0.17
C ASP A 31 -2.92 -23.40 -0.97
N GLY A 32 -3.03 -22.60 -2.03
CA GLY A 32 -4.15 -22.60 -2.98
C GLY A 32 -5.29 -21.63 -2.66
N TYR A 33 -5.18 -20.81 -1.63
CA TYR A 33 -6.19 -19.80 -1.32
C TYR A 33 -6.09 -18.59 -2.25
N ALA A 34 -7.24 -18.10 -2.70
CA ALA A 34 -7.36 -16.76 -3.28
C ALA A 34 -7.49 -15.74 -2.14
N VAL A 35 -6.46 -14.91 -1.91
CA VAL A 35 -6.44 -13.95 -0.80
C VAL A 35 -6.52 -12.53 -1.33
N SER A 36 -7.52 -11.75 -0.93
CA SER A 36 -7.61 -10.32 -1.23
C SER A 36 -6.81 -9.49 -0.23
N PRO A 37 -5.77 -8.79 -0.68
CA PRO A 37 -4.99 -7.90 0.17
C PRO A 37 -5.59 -6.50 0.21
N PHE A 38 -5.57 -5.88 1.41
CA PHE A 38 -5.93 -4.48 1.61
C PHE A 38 -4.89 -3.79 2.49
N LYS A 39 -4.60 -2.53 2.19
CA LYS A 39 -3.71 -1.70 2.99
C LYS A 39 -4.46 -0.55 3.63
N LYS A 40 -4.34 -0.38 4.94
CA LYS A 40 -4.89 0.80 5.64
C LYS A 40 -4.02 2.03 5.36
N GLY A 41 -4.67 3.11 4.96
CA GLY A 41 -4.01 4.40 4.75
C GLY A 41 -3.41 4.58 3.34
N PRO A 42 -2.74 5.73 3.10
CA PRO A 42 -2.24 6.12 1.79
C PRO A 42 -0.84 5.56 1.51
N ASP A 43 -0.70 4.25 1.55
CA ASP A 43 0.57 3.56 1.37
C ASP A 43 0.56 2.76 0.06
N TYR A 44 1.44 3.12 -0.87
CA TYR A 44 1.59 2.46 -2.16
C TYR A 44 2.63 1.34 -2.14
N ILE A 45 3.64 1.45 -1.26
CA ILE A 45 4.80 0.56 -1.26
C ILE A 45 4.44 -0.78 -0.65
N ASP A 46 3.91 -0.78 0.57
CA ASP A 46 3.43 -2.01 1.22
C ASP A 46 2.31 -2.65 0.39
N ALA A 47 1.36 -1.83 -0.14
CA ALA A 47 0.30 -2.31 -1.02
C ALA A 47 0.86 -3.01 -2.27
N GLY A 48 1.92 -2.49 -2.87
CA GLY A 48 2.60 -3.12 -4.01
C GLY A 48 3.20 -4.48 -3.67
N TRP A 49 3.89 -4.61 -2.54
CA TRP A 49 4.42 -5.88 -2.05
C TRP A 49 3.31 -6.89 -1.75
N MET A 50 2.23 -6.44 -1.11
CA MET A 50 1.07 -7.27 -0.80
C MET A 50 0.37 -7.77 -2.05
N ALA A 51 0.19 -6.90 -3.06
CA ALA A 51 -0.39 -7.27 -4.35
C ALA A 51 0.44 -8.35 -5.05
N ARG A 52 1.77 -8.18 -5.08
CA ARG A 52 2.67 -9.17 -5.69
C ARG A 52 2.64 -10.50 -4.96
N ALA A 53 2.65 -10.49 -3.63
CA ALA A 53 2.58 -11.70 -2.80
C ALA A 53 1.25 -12.46 -2.99
N ALA A 54 0.15 -11.74 -3.01
CA ALA A 54 -1.18 -12.32 -3.20
C ALA A 54 -1.47 -12.72 -4.66
N GLY A 55 -0.76 -12.12 -5.64
CA GLY A 55 -1.05 -12.26 -7.07
C GLY A 55 -2.38 -11.62 -7.48
N ARG A 56 -2.82 -10.61 -6.73
CA ARG A 56 -4.08 -9.89 -6.91
C ARG A 56 -3.87 -8.40 -6.56
N PRO A 57 -4.65 -7.47 -7.12
CA PRO A 57 -4.59 -6.07 -6.73
C PRO A 57 -4.75 -5.88 -5.21
N CYS A 58 -4.04 -4.92 -4.64
CA CYS A 58 -4.18 -4.48 -3.26
C CYS A 58 -4.89 -3.13 -3.23
N TYR A 59 -5.99 -3.04 -2.49
CA TYR A 59 -6.79 -1.82 -2.38
C TYR A 59 -6.49 -1.09 -1.09
N ASN A 60 -6.57 0.25 -1.13
CA ASN A 60 -6.32 1.07 0.03
C ASN A 60 -7.63 1.42 0.76
N LEU A 61 -7.65 1.21 2.07
CA LEU A 61 -8.74 1.60 2.96
C LEU A 61 -8.25 2.74 3.85
N ASP A 62 -8.57 3.98 3.47
CA ASP A 62 -8.09 5.17 4.19
C ASP A 62 -9.23 5.92 4.86
N PRO A 63 -9.37 5.83 6.22
CA PRO A 63 -10.44 6.49 6.94
C PRO A 63 -10.42 8.03 6.88
N PHE A 64 -9.29 8.65 6.51
CA PHE A 64 -9.22 10.09 6.29
C PHE A 64 -9.74 10.49 4.91
N LEU A 65 -9.32 9.77 3.87
CA LEU A 65 -9.67 10.08 2.48
C LEU A 65 -11.08 9.59 2.11
N MET A 66 -11.53 8.51 2.71
CA MET A 66 -12.77 7.82 2.38
C MET A 66 -13.79 7.94 3.52
N SER A 67 -15.07 8.06 3.18
CA SER A 67 -16.14 7.93 4.17
C SER A 67 -16.28 6.48 4.67
N PRO A 68 -16.86 6.24 5.85
CA PRO A 68 -17.15 4.89 6.33
C PRO A 68 -17.91 4.02 5.32
N GLN A 69 -18.87 4.61 4.60
CA GLN A 69 -19.66 3.93 3.58
C GLN A 69 -18.79 3.51 2.38
N GLN A 70 -17.91 4.39 1.92
CA GLN A 70 -16.96 4.06 0.85
C GLN A 70 -16.00 2.95 1.25
N ILE A 71 -15.47 2.98 2.48
CA ILE A 71 -14.59 1.92 3.00
C ILE A 71 -15.31 0.56 3.00
N LEU A 72 -16.55 0.53 3.54
CA LEU A 72 -17.35 -0.70 3.58
C LEU A 72 -17.68 -1.22 2.18
N ALA A 73 -18.02 -0.33 1.25
CA ALA A 73 -18.30 -0.69 -0.15
C ALA A 73 -17.05 -1.25 -0.82
N THR A 74 -15.95 -0.50 -0.84
CA THR A 74 -14.67 -0.93 -1.44
C THR A 74 -14.20 -2.26 -0.87
N PHE A 75 -14.26 -2.42 0.46
CA PHE A 75 -13.86 -3.67 1.09
C PHE A 75 -14.71 -4.84 0.59
N ARG A 76 -16.04 -4.73 0.65
CA ARG A 76 -16.95 -5.84 0.30
C ARG A 76 -16.96 -6.16 -1.19
N GLU A 77 -16.86 -5.16 -2.05
CA GLU A 77 -16.81 -5.34 -3.51
C GLU A 77 -15.57 -6.12 -3.94
N HIS A 78 -14.40 -5.83 -3.34
CA HIS A 78 -13.15 -6.47 -3.69
C HIS A 78 -12.86 -7.78 -2.95
N LEU A 79 -13.83 -8.28 -2.16
CA LEU A 79 -13.82 -9.66 -1.66
C LEU A 79 -14.25 -10.68 -2.71
N ALA A 80 -14.91 -10.25 -3.79
CA ALA A 80 -15.44 -11.18 -4.79
C ALA A 80 -14.35 -12.09 -5.39
N GLY A 81 -14.64 -13.39 -5.45
CA GLY A 81 -13.69 -14.38 -5.95
C GLY A 81 -12.49 -14.65 -5.04
N SER A 82 -12.61 -14.36 -3.75
CA SER A 82 -11.61 -14.67 -2.74
C SER A 82 -12.13 -15.68 -1.73
N ASP A 83 -11.21 -16.44 -1.15
CA ASP A 83 -11.46 -17.32 -0.01
C ASP A 83 -11.20 -16.57 1.31
N LEU A 84 -10.15 -15.74 1.29
CA LEU A 84 -9.63 -15.02 2.46
C LEU A 84 -9.37 -13.55 2.13
N ALA A 85 -9.32 -12.70 3.17
CA ALA A 85 -8.86 -11.32 3.05
C ALA A 85 -7.97 -10.91 4.22
N LEU A 86 -6.92 -10.17 3.91
CA LEU A 86 -5.96 -9.64 4.87
C LEU A 86 -5.85 -8.13 4.71
N ILE A 87 -6.12 -7.40 5.80
CA ILE A 87 -5.94 -5.95 5.85
C ILE A 87 -4.68 -5.64 6.69
N GLU A 88 -3.65 -5.07 6.10
CA GLU A 88 -2.51 -4.57 6.85
C GLU A 88 -2.77 -3.17 7.38
N GLY A 89 -2.64 -3.00 8.68
CA GLY A 89 -2.73 -1.72 9.38
C GLY A 89 -1.53 -0.81 9.12
N ASN A 90 -1.60 0.40 9.66
CA ASN A 90 -0.54 1.40 9.58
C ASN A 90 -0.17 1.87 11.00
N ARG A 91 1.12 2.18 11.24
CA ARG A 91 1.65 2.59 12.56
C ARG A 91 1.29 1.59 13.66
N GLY A 92 1.02 2.05 14.87
CA GLY A 92 0.47 1.24 15.97
C GLY A 92 -1.03 1.05 15.88
N LEU A 93 -1.54 0.02 16.53
CA LEU A 93 -2.96 -0.35 16.52
C LEU A 93 -3.88 0.83 16.84
N TYR A 94 -3.53 1.61 17.85
CA TYR A 94 -4.32 2.75 18.34
C TYR A 94 -3.80 4.12 17.88
N ASP A 95 -2.71 4.15 17.10
CA ASP A 95 -2.12 5.39 16.61
C ASP A 95 -2.99 6.00 15.50
N GLY A 96 -3.43 7.22 15.72
CA GLY A 96 -4.20 8.01 14.76
C GLY A 96 -3.56 9.37 14.50
N VAL A 97 -4.34 10.29 13.95
CA VAL A 97 -3.88 11.64 13.64
C VAL A 97 -3.92 12.59 14.83
N ASN A 98 -4.55 12.18 15.93
CA ASN A 98 -4.72 12.96 17.15
C ASN A 98 -4.67 12.08 18.41
N ALA A 99 -4.76 12.68 19.58
CA ALA A 99 -4.71 11.99 20.87
C ALA A 99 -5.92 11.03 21.12
N THR A 100 -6.99 11.17 20.39
CA THR A 100 -8.15 10.26 20.48
C THR A 100 -8.04 9.04 19.56
N GLY A 101 -6.95 8.96 18.75
CA GLY A 101 -6.71 7.85 17.85
C GLY A 101 -7.59 7.84 16.59
N SER A 102 -8.08 9.02 16.16
CA SER A 102 -8.90 9.13 14.96
C SER A 102 -8.14 8.58 13.74
N TYR A 103 -8.85 7.82 12.93
CA TYR A 103 -8.31 7.14 11.75
C TYR A 103 -7.24 6.08 12.06
N SER A 104 -7.25 5.50 13.26
CA SER A 104 -6.36 4.41 13.64
C SER A 104 -6.73 3.08 12.96
N THR A 105 -5.81 2.12 13.03
CA THR A 105 -6.10 0.74 12.61
C THR A 105 -7.21 0.11 13.45
N ALA A 106 -7.29 0.48 14.75
CA ALA A 106 -8.35 0.04 15.65
C ALA A 106 -9.72 0.52 15.17
N GLU A 107 -9.87 1.79 14.79
CA GLU A 107 -11.13 2.30 14.24
C GLU A 107 -11.54 1.59 12.95
N LEU A 108 -10.60 1.29 12.07
CA LEU A 108 -10.87 0.52 10.86
C LEU A 108 -11.33 -0.91 11.19
N ALA A 109 -10.67 -1.58 12.13
CA ALA A 109 -11.05 -2.93 12.54
C ALA A 109 -12.47 -2.96 13.15
N ILE A 110 -12.83 -1.94 13.95
CA ILE A 110 -14.17 -1.77 14.51
C ILE A 110 -15.20 -1.53 13.40
N LEU A 111 -14.91 -0.61 12.46
CA LEU A 111 -15.79 -0.30 11.34
C LEU A 111 -16.09 -1.53 10.48
N LEU A 112 -15.08 -2.33 10.19
CA LEU A 112 -15.19 -3.56 9.39
C LEU A 112 -15.72 -4.75 10.22
N ASN A 113 -15.82 -4.61 11.54
CA ASN A 113 -16.15 -5.68 12.50
C ASN A 113 -15.23 -6.89 12.36
N LEU A 114 -13.92 -6.68 12.24
CA LEU A 114 -12.92 -7.72 12.04
C LEU A 114 -12.06 -7.95 13.28
N PRO A 115 -11.62 -9.19 13.52
CA PRO A 115 -10.59 -9.48 14.50
C PRO A 115 -9.22 -8.96 14.07
N VAL A 116 -8.36 -8.76 15.06
CA VAL A 116 -7.00 -8.25 14.88
C VAL A 116 -5.98 -9.32 15.25
N LEU A 117 -5.02 -9.58 14.36
CA LEU A 117 -3.77 -10.25 14.69
C LEU A 117 -2.74 -9.18 15.04
N LEU A 118 -2.17 -9.25 16.22
CA LEU A 118 -1.26 -8.24 16.74
C LEU A 118 0.20 -8.67 16.55
N VAL A 119 0.94 -7.97 15.72
CA VAL A 119 2.39 -8.17 15.52
C VAL A 119 3.15 -7.39 16.58
N VAL A 120 3.96 -8.07 17.36
CA VAL A 120 4.69 -7.50 18.49
C VAL A 120 6.19 -7.63 18.25
N ASN A 121 6.90 -6.52 18.24
CA ASN A 121 8.36 -6.53 18.23
C ASN A 121 8.89 -6.91 19.61
N CYS A 122 9.58 -8.05 19.67
CA CYS A 122 10.12 -8.63 20.91
C CYS A 122 11.61 -8.37 21.12
N ALA A 123 12.22 -7.50 20.30
CA ALA A 123 13.66 -7.22 20.42
C ALA A 123 14.03 -6.71 21.82
N LYS A 124 14.97 -7.39 22.46
CA LYS A 124 15.49 -7.05 23.81
C LYS A 124 14.43 -7.00 24.92
N THR A 125 13.29 -7.66 24.71
CA THR A 125 12.21 -7.76 25.71
C THR A 125 11.77 -9.21 25.93
N THR A 126 11.18 -9.49 27.08
CA THR A 126 10.61 -10.79 27.42
C THR A 126 9.21 -10.60 28.04
N ARG A 127 9.07 -10.65 29.37
CA ARG A 127 7.79 -10.54 30.07
C ARG A 127 7.05 -9.23 29.81
N THR A 128 7.73 -8.14 29.51
CA THR A 128 7.13 -6.84 29.13
C THR A 128 6.24 -6.97 27.89
N VAL A 129 6.51 -7.91 26.98
CA VAL A 129 5.64 -8.22 25.84
C VAL A 129 4.23 -8.55 26.31
N ALA A 130 4.09 -9.36 27.37
CA ALA A 130 2.79 -9.72 27.92
C ALA A 130 2.04 -8.49 28.48
N ALA A 131 2.73 -7.58 29.14
CA ALA A 131 2.15 -6.33 29.63
C ALA A 131 1.64 -5.44 28.49
N LEU A 132 2.39 -5.31 27.37
CA LEU A 132 2.00 -4.56 26.21
C LEU A 132 0.76 -5.16 25.52
N VAL A 133 0.75 -6.47 25.33
CA VAL A 133 -0.38 -7.20 24.73
C VAL A 133 -1.62 -7.06 25.59
N LEU A 134 -1.49 -7.22 26.91
CA LEU A 134 -2.58 -7.06 27.88
C LEU A 134 -3.12 -5.64 27.84
N GLY A 135 -2.25 -4.63 27.80
CA GLY A 135 -2.63 -3.24 27.66
C GLY A 135 -3.46 -3.01 26.39
N CYS A 136 -2.99 -3.48 25.23
CA CYS A 136 -3.74 -3.37 23.98
C CYS A 136 -5.12 -4.03 24.04
N ARG A 137 -5.21 -5.20 24.66
CA ARG A 137 -6.46 -5.95 24.77
C ARG A 137 -7.51 -5.22 25.60
N HIS A 138 -7.10 -4.50 26.63
CA HIS A 138 -8.02 -3.82 27.56
C HIS A 138 -8.21 -2.34 27.23
N PHE A 139 -7.42 -1.77 26.35
CA PHE A 139 -7.48 -0.34 26.03
C PHE A 139 -8.79 0.07 25.37
N ASP A 140 -9.29 -0.71 24.41
CA ASP A 140 -10.61 -0.53 23.82
C ASP A 140 -11.31 -1.90 23.68
N PRO A 141 -12.37 -2.17 24.46
CA PRO A 141 -13.04 -3.47 24.46
C PRO A 141 -13.78 -3.79 23.14
N ARG A 142 -13.95 -2.83 22.26
CA ARG A 142 -14.53 -3.03 20.92
C ARG A 142 -13.54 -3.70 19.96
N VAL A 143 -12.24 -3.59 20.23
CA VAL A 143 -11.19 -4.21 19.42
C VAL A 143 -10.98 -5.65 19.85
N ARG A 144 -11.25 -6.58 18.96
CA ARG A 144 -11.12 -8.01 19.21
C ARG A 144 -9.74 -8.50 18.76
N ILE A 145 -8.79 -8.60 19.69
CA ILE A 145 -7.48 -9.22 19.39
C ILE A 145 -7.68 -10.74 19.43
N ALA A 146 -7.42 -11.41 18.30
CA ALA A 146 -7.63 -12.85 18.13
C ALA A 146 -6.35 -13.69 18.36
N GLY A 147 -5.19 -13.05 18.36
CA GLY A 147 -3.91 -13.70 18.60
C GLY A 147 -2.73 -12.77 18.33
N VAL A 148 -1.53 -13.25 18.61
CA VAL A 148 -0.31 -12.47 18.45
C VAL A 148 0.70 -13.19 17.54
N ILE A 149 1.48 -12.38 16.82
CA ILE A 149 2.64 -12.80 16.06
C ILE A 149 3.85 -12.13 16.69
N LEU A 150 4.80 -12.93 17.16
CA LEU A 150 6.00 -12.44 17.85
C LEU A 150 7.12 -12.22 16.84
N ASN A 151 7.55 -10.98 16.66
CA ASN A 151 8.63 -10.62 15.75
C ASN A 151 9.96 -10.40 16.49
N GLN A 152 11.09 -10.60 15.83
CA GLN A 152 12.44 -10.45 16.35
C GLN A 152 12.80 -11.43 17.47
N ILE A 153 12.32 -12.65 17.39
CA ILE A 153 12.65 -13.70 18.34
C ILE A 153 14.10 -14.15 18.10
N ALA A 154 14.93 -14.01 19.13
CA ALA A 154 16.37 -14.21 19.02
C ALA A 154 16.80 -15.67 19.24
N THR A 155 16.16 -16.39 20.17
CA THR A 155 16.53 -17.75 20.59
C THR A 155 15.30 -18.56 21.05
N PRO A 156 15.37 -19.89 21.08
CA PRO A 156 14.29 -20.72 21.63
C PRO A 156 13.96 -20.40 23.10
N ARG A 157 14.96 -20.01 23.91
CA ARG A 157 14.72 -19.56 25.30
C ARG A 157 13.93 -18.26 25.32
N HIS A 158 14.25 -17.32 24.44
CA HIS A 158 13.53 -16.04 24.31
C HIS A 158 12.07 -16.27 23.98
N GLU A 159 11.78 -17.10 22.99
CA GLU A 159 10.43 -17.50 22.61
C GLU A 159 9.66 -18.13 23.78
N ARG A 160 10.27 -19.11 24.44
CA ARG A 160 9.66 -19.83 25.54
C ARG A 160 9.23 -18.89 26.68
N ILE A 161 10.13 -17.99 27.11
CA ILE A 161 9.80 -17.04 28.20
C ILE A 161 8.63 -16.14 27.83
N ILE A 162 8.57 -15.66 26.58
CA ILE A 162 7.45 -14.80 26.13
C ILE A 162 6.14 -15.59 26.07
N ARG A 163 6.16 -16.81 25.51
CA ARG A 163 4.96 -17.69 25.46
C ARG A 163 4.43 -18.01 26.86
N GLU A 164 5.31 -18.39 27.79
CA GLU A 164 4.92 -18.63 29.17
C GLU A 164 4.35 -17.40 29.86
N SER A 165 4.94 -16.22 29.62
CA SER A 165 4.45 -14.96 30.17
C SER A 165 3.07 -14.58 29.61
N LEU A 166 2.83 -14.77 28.31
CA LEU A 166 1.53 -14.55 27.67
C LEU A 166 0.48 -15.53 28.21
N ALA A 167 0.80 -16.81 28.32
CA ALA A 167 -0.11 -17.84 28.83
C ALA A 167 -0.53 -17.63 30.29
N GLN A 168 0.32 -16.98 31.10
CA GLN A 168 0.01 -16.61 32.48
C GLN A 168 -0.87 -15.37 32.62
N THR A 169 -0.93 -14.51 31.60
CA THR A 169 -1.56 -13.19 31.68
C THR A 169 -2.71 -13.00 30.73
N THR A 170 -2.76 -13.76 29.64
CA THR A 170 -3.80 -13.68 28.62
C THR A 170 -4.21 -15.08 28.16
N ASP A 171 -5.37 -15.16 27.48
CA ASP A 171 -5.82 -16.36 26.75
C ASP A 171 -5.51 -16.26 25.26
N LEU A 172 -4.75 -15.24 24.83
CA LEU A 172 -4.46 -15.01 23.42
C LEU A 172 -3.41 -16.00 22.91
N PRO A 173 -3.69 -16.73 21.82
CA PRO A 173 -2.74 -17.65 21.24
C PRO A 173 -1.59 -16.93 20.55
N VAL A 174 -0.40 -17.50 20.61
CA VAL A 174 0.74 -17.12 19.76
C VAL A 174 0.61 -17.89 18.45
N LEU A 175 0.22 -17.18 17.40
CA LEU A 175 -0.14 -17.74 16.09
C LEU A 175 1.03 -17.73 15.09
N GLY A 176 2.11 -17.02 15.42
CA GLY A 176 3.28 -16.98 14.57
C GLY A 176 4.51 -16.44 15.28
N ILE A 177 5.67 -16.85 14.76
CA ILE A 177 6.99 -16.41 15.19
C ILE A 177 7.74 -15.92 13.96
N ILE A 178 8.31 -14.72 14.05
CA ILE A 178 9.29 -14.24 13.08
C ILE A 178 10.64 -14.21 13.80
N PRO A 179 11.55 -15.11 13.46
CA PRO A 179 12.90 -15.10 14.00
C PRO A 179 13.62 -13.80 13.66
N ARG A 180 14.62 -13.43 14.43
CA ARG A 180 15.51 -12.34 14.08
C ARG A 180 16.22 -12.68 12.76
N LEU A 181 15.87 -11.99 11.70
CA LEU A 181 16.49 -12.16 10.39
C LEU A 181 17.89 -11.52 10.40
N LYS A 182 18.87 -12.24 9.83
CA LYS A 182 20.25 -11.76 9.73
C LYS A 182 20.45 -10.70 8.67
N THR A 183 19.55 -10.66 7.68
CA THR A 183 19.55 -9.70 6.58
C THR A 183 18.17 -9.10 6.47
N ASP A 184 18.10 -7.79 6.22
CA ASP A 184 16.84 -7.15 5.90
C ASP A 184 16.30 -7.72 4.57
N ILE A 185 15.12 -8.32 4.64
CA ILE A 185 14.41 -8.80 3.43
C ILE A 185 13.87 -7.59 2.66
N PHE A 186 13.46 -6.55 3.39
CA PHE A 186 13.00 -5.29 2.82
C PHE A 186 13.97 -4.16 3.15
N PRO A 187 14.89 -3.79 2.24
CA PRO A 187 15.79 -2.66 2.47
C PRO A 187 14.97 -1.37 2.63
N MET A 188 15.29 -0.61 3.69
CA MET A 188 14.59 0.64 4.04
C MET A 188 15.12 1.81 3.22
N ARG A 189 14.23 2.73 2.87
CA ARG A 189 14.50 4.03 2.26
C ARG A 189 13.91 5.16 3.10
N HIS A 190 14.11 6.42 2.64
CA HIS A 190 13.62 7.61 3.33
C HIS A 190 12.09 7.69 3.52
N LEU A 191 11.30 7.01 2.66
CA LEU A 191 9.84 6.90 2.77
C LEU A 191 9.35 5.52 3.24
N GLY A 192 10.25 4.65 3.69
CA GLY A 192 9.90 3.29 4.14
C GLY A 192 10.65 2.18 3.41
N VAL A 193 9.96 1.09 3.11
CA VAL A 193 10.51 -0.06 2.39
C VAL A 193 10.80 0.28 0.92
N THR A 194 11.83 -0.32 0.33
CA THR A 194 12.09 -0.21 -1.12
C THR A 194 10.92 -0.82 -1.90
N PRO A 195 10.36 -0.12 -2.91
CA PRO A 195 9.32 -0.69 -3.77
C PRO A 195 9.76 -1.97 -4.46
N HIS A 196 8.84 -2.92 -4.62
CA HIS A 196 9.16 -4.20 -5.25
C HIS A 196 9.62 -4.08 -6.72
N GLN A 197 9.20 -3.02 -7.42
CA GLN A 197 9.59 -2.74 -8.80
C GLN A 197 11.07 -2.37 -8.93
N GLU A 198 11.65 -1.85 -7.85
CA GLU A 198 13.05 -1.47 -7.78
C GLU A 198 13.93 -2.55 -7.12
N TYR A 199 13.33 -3.68 -6.72
CA TYR A 199 14.02 -4.77 -6.05
C TYR A 199 14.20 -5.96 -6.99
N ALA A 200 15.42 -6.17 -7.47
CA ALA A 200 15.74 -7.19 -8.48
C ALA A 200 15.28 -8.61 -8.09
N ASP A 201 15.35 -8.93 -6.79
CA ASP A 201 15.04 -10.26 -6.26
C ASP A 201 13.67 -10.31 -5.52
N ALA A 202 12.70 -9.48 -5.92
CA ALA A 202 11.42 -9.37 -5.24
C ALA A 202 10.69 -10.72 -5.10
N ASP A 203 10.67 -11.53 -6.15
CA ASP A 203 10.02 -12.84 -6.11
C ASP A 203 10.74 -13.80 -5.15
N GLN A 204 12.06 -13.80 -5.14
CA GLN A 204 12.84 -14.60 -4.21
C GLN A 204 12.64 -14.17 -2.75
N ALA A 205 12.49 -12.86 -2.50
CA ALA A 205 12.16 -12.35 -1.18
C ALA A 205 10.78 -12.84 -0.71
N ILE A 206 9.77 -12.81 -1.59
CA ILE A 206 8.42 -13.32 -1.31
C ILE A 206 8.44 -14.83 -1.04
N GLU A 207 9.17 -15.61 -1.84
CA GLU A 207 9.35 -17.06 -1.63
C GLU A 207 9.97 -17.39 -0.25
N ARG A 208 11.00 -16.65 0.14
CA ARG A 208 11.63 -16.80 1.47
C ARG A 208 10.64 -16.49 2.59
N LEU A 209 9.82 -15.44 2.42
CA LEU A 209 8.79 -15.08 3.40
C LEU A 209 7.66 -16.11 3.46
N ALA A 210 7.25 -16.68 2.33
CA ALA A 210 6.29 -17.77 2.30
C ALA A 210 6.81 -18.99 3.08
N THR A 211 8.05 -19.37 2.85
CA THR A 211 8.71 -20.46 3.58
C THR A 211 8.75 -20.17 5.08
N LEU A 212 9.14 -18.96 5.48
CA LEU A 212 9.14 -18.54 6.87
C LEU A 212 7.74 -18.68 7.51
N ALA A 213 6.68 -18.25 6.82
CA ALA A 213 5.33 -18.39 7.35
C ALA A 213 4.91 -19.86 7.49
N LYS A 214 5.23 -20.70 6.52
CA LYS A 214 4.92 -22.15 6.60
C LYS A 214 5.65 -22.87 7.72
N GLU A 215 6.85 -22.46 8.05
CA GLU A 215 7.66 -23.06 9.11
C GLU A 215 7.30 -22.54 10.51
N HIS A 216 6.85 -21.28 10.62
CA HIS A 216 6.76 -20.59 11.91
C HIS A 216 5.38 -20.05 12.27
N PHE A 217 4.38 -20.11 11.36
CA PHE A 217 3.01 -19.67 11.64
C PHE A 217 2.06 -20.84 11.67
N ASP A 218 1.12 -20.81 12.60
CA ASP A 218 -0.03 -21.71 12.60
C ASP A 218 -1.11 -21.19 11.63
N LEU A 219 -0.94 -21.48 10.34
CA LEU A 219 -1.82 -21.00 9.28
C LEU A 219 -3.26 -21.46 9.47
N LYS A 220 -3.46 -22.66 10.04
CA LYS A 220 -4.82 -23.20 10.33
C LYS A 220 -5.49 -22.41 11.44
N ALA A 221 -4.77 -22.14 12.53
CA ALA A 221 -5.31 -21.34 13.64
C ALA A 221 -5.54 -19.89 13.20
N ILE A 222 -4.67 -19.31 12.37
CA ILE A 222 -4.86 -17.99 11.81
C ILE A 222 -6.13 -17.93 10.96
N THR A 223 -6.34 -18.84 10.03
CA THR A 223 -7.55 -18.87 9.19
C THR A 223 -8.80 -19.13 10.01
N ALA A 224 -8.73 -19.98 11.03
CA ALA A 224 -9.84 -20.22 11.95
C ALA A 224 -10.20 -19.00 12.82
N ALA A 225 -9.25 -18.10 13.07
CA ALA A 225 -9.47 -16.87 13.83
C ALA A 225 -10.06 -15.72 13.00
N MET A 226 -10.11 -15.87 11.67
CA MET A 226 -10.67 -14.87 10.75
C MET A 226 -12.21 -14.82 10.85
N GLN A 227 -12.78 -13.65 10.58
CA GLN A 227 -14.22 -13.42 10.60
C GLN A 227 -14.81 -13.58 9.21
N PRO A 228 -15.86 -14.42 9.02
CA PRO A 228 -16.60 -14.48 7.76
C PRO A 228 -17.28 -13.15 7.41
N VAL A 229 -17.12 -12.70 6.17
CA VAL A 229 -17.75 -11.49 5.62
C VAL A 229 -18.40 -11.82 4.29
N LEU A 230 -19.62 -11.35 4.08
CA LEU A 230 -20.30 -11.49 2.79
C LEU A 230 -19.78 -10.41 1.81
N PRO A 231 -19.26 -10.83 0.65
CA PRO A 231 -18.97 -9.90 -0.44
C PRO A 231 -20.27 -9.28 -0.97
N VAL A 232 -20.14 -8.12 -1.58
CA VAL A 232 -21.22 -7.47 -2.34
C VAL A 232 -20.80 -7.51 -3.81
N GLU A 233 -21.73 -7.84 -4.68
CA GLU A 233 -21.46 -7.71 -6.11
C GLU A 233 -21.25 -6.23 -6.45
N PRO A 234 -20.18 -5.90 -7.19
CA PRO A 234 -19.98 -4.53 -7.65
C PRO A 234 -21.21 -4.10 -8.46
N PRO A 235 -21.62 -2.84 -8.37
CA PRO A 235 -22.70 -2.33 -9.20
C PRO A 235 -22.39 -2.64 -10.66
N ALA A 236 -23.39 -3.14 -11.39
CA ALA A 236 -23.24 -3.39 -12.81
C ALA A 236 -22.63 -2.15 -13.47
N PRO A 237 -21.61 -2.28 -14.32
CA PRO A 237 -21.01 -1.13 -14.97
C PRO A 237 -22.11 -0.30 -15.59
N SER A 238 -22.15 0.97 -15.27
CA SER A 238 -23.11 1.91 -15.86
C SER A 238 -23.09 1.67 -17.35
N LYS A 239 -24.25 1.43 -17.97
CA LYS A 239 -24.35 1.30 -19.43
C LYS A 239 -23.84 2.62 -19.99
N ILE A 240 -22.53 2.69 -20.22
CA ILE A 240 -21.94 3.78 -20.97
C ILE A 240 -22.61 3.68 -22.33
N SER A 241 -23.45 4.66 -22.64
CA SER A 241 -24.00 4.85 -23.98
C SER A 241 -22.86 4.57 -24.95
N SER A 242 -23.14 3.81 -25.99
CA SER A 242 -22.21 3.39 -27.03
C SER A 242 -21.37 4.56 -27.55
N VAL A 243 -20.33 4.93 -26.79
CA VAL A 243 -19.29 5.82 -27.28
C VAL A 243 -18.47 4.96 -28.22
N THR A 244 -18.61 5.21 -29.50
CA THR A 244 -17.94 4.48 -30.58
C THR A 244 -16.42 4.61 -30.50
N ASP A 245 -15.91 5.63 -29.81
CA ASP A 245 -14.49 5.85 -29.57
C ASP A 245 -14.20 5.89 -28.07
N ARG A 246 -13.55 4.83 -27.57
CA ARG A 246 -13.06 4.82 -26.17
C ARG A 246 -11.92 5.81 -26.04
N LEU A 247 -11.96 6.65 -25.01
CA LEU A 247 -10.85 7.53 -24.69
C LEU A 247 -9.65 6.70 -24.21
N LYS A 248 -8.50 6.85 -24.87
CA LYS A 248 -7.26 6.21 -24.45
C LYS A 248 -6.48 7.12 -23.51
N ILE A 249 -6.25 6.66 -22.30
CA ILE A 249 -5.46 7.36 -21.29
C ILE A 249 -4.15 6.60 -21.08
N GLY A 250 -3.04 7.25 -21.40
CA GLY A 250 -1.71 6.75 -21.07
C GLY A 250 -1.50 6.83 -19.56
N VAL A 251 -0.90 5.78 -18.98
CA VAL A 251 -0.50 5.74 -17.58
C VAL A 251 0.96 5.37 -17.52
N LEU A 252 1.82 6.27 -17.03
CA LEU A 252 3.23 5.93 -16.83
C LEU A 252 3.34 4.96 -15.66
N ARG A 253 3.73 3.72 -15.93
CA ARG A 253 3.83 2.68 -14.88
C ARG A 253 5.10 1.86 -15.08
N ASP A 254 6.13 2.21 -14.33
CA ASP A 254 7.47 1.62 -14.36
C ASP A 254 8.16 1.76 -13.00
N ALA A 255 9.47 1.55 -12.92
CA ALA A 255 10.21 1.67 -11.66
C ALA A 255 10.27 3.11 -11.11
N ALA A 256 10.10 4.14 -11.95
CA ALA A 256 10.08 5.54 -11.51
C ALA A 256 8.67 6.02 -11.10
N PHE A 257 7.62 5.45 -11.71
CA PHE A 257 6.22 5.87 -11.54
C PHE A 257 5.34 4.68 -11.20
N GLN A 258 5.12 4.43 -9.91
CA GLN A 258 4.50 3.22 -9.41
C GLN A 258 3.42 3.48 -8.35
N PHE A 259 3.21 4.73 -7.94
CA PHE A 259 2.25 5.09 -6.91
C PHE A 259 0.89 5.40 -7.54
N TYR A 260 0.06 4.38 -7.63
CA TYR A 260 -1.31 4.45 -8.09
C TYR A 260 -2.22 3.72 -7.12
N TYR A 261 -3.37 4.30 -6.81
CA TYR A 261 -4.48 3.55 -6.23
C TYR A 261 -5.16 2.75 -7.34
N GLU A 262 -5.31 1.45 -7.15
CA GLU A 262 -6.00 0.61 -8.15
C GLU A 262 -7.45 1.09 -8.36
N GLU A 263 -8.11 1.57 -7.32
CA GLU A 263 -9.46 2.15 -7.38
C GLU A 263 -9.54 3.33 -8.37
N ASN A 264 -8.50 4.14 -8.46
CA ASN A 264 -8.47 5.27 -9.41
C ASN A 264 -8.37 4.79 -10.86
N LEU A 265 -7.56 3.76 -11.10
CA LEU A 265 -7.43 3.16 -12.43
C LEU A 265 -8.73 2.46 -12.84
N GLU A 266 -9.34 1.70 -11.94
CA GLU A 266 -10.64 1.05 -12.15
C GLU A 266 -11.76 2.07 -12.38
N ALA A 267 -11.75 3.20 -11.64
CA ALA A 267 -12.74 4.27 -11.85
C ALA A 267 -12.64 4.88 -13.25
N LEU A 268 -11.43 5.10 -13.77
CA LEU A 268 -11.24 5.57 -15.15
C LEU A 268 -11.78 4.54 -16.16
N GLN A 269 -11.46 3.26 -15.97
CA GLN A 269 -11.98 2.17 -16.81
C GLN A 269 -13.52 2.06 -16.71
N GLY A 270 -14.05 2.20 -15.50
CA GLY A 270 -15.50 2.21 -15.24
C GLY A 270 -16.23 3.36 -15.92
N GLN A 271 -15.53 4.48 -16.19
CA GLN A 271 -16.04 5.60 -17.01
C GLN A 271 -15.82 5.38 -18.51
N GLY A 272 -15.32 4.22 -18.94
CA GLY A 272 -15.15 3.86 -20.35
C GLY A 272 -13.77 4.16 -20.92
N ALA A 273 -12.80 4.58 -20.10
CA ALA A 273 -11.45 4.78 -20.60
C ALA A 273 -10.75 3.44 -20.87
N GLU A 274 -9.95 3.41 -21.93
CA GLU A 274 -8.93 2.40 -22.18
C GLU A 274 -7.61 2.90 -21.59
N LEU A 275 -7.04 2.15 -20.63
CA LEU A 275 -5.76 2.49 -20.03
C LEU A 275 -4.61 1.85 -20.79
N VAL A 276 -3.66 2.67 -21.23
CA VAL A 276 -2.44 2.24 -21.92
C VAL A 276 -1.26 2.42 -20.97
N MET A 277 -0.73 1.30 -20.44
CA MET A 277 0.44 1.34 -19.56
C MET A 277 1.70 1.61 -20.36
N ILE A 278 2.50 2.59 -19.93
CA ILE A 278 3.66 3.10 -20.65
C ILE A 278 4.86 3.08 -19.71
N ASP A 279 5.96 2.49 -20.18
CA ASP A 279 7.25 2.49 -19.48
C ASP A 279 8.09 3.68 -19.98
N ALA A 280 8.14 4.76 -19.19
CA ALA A 280 8.87 5.97 -19.53
C ALA A 280 10.41 5.79 -19.52
N LEU A 281 10.89 4.75 -18.85
CA LEU A 281 12.33 4.44 -18.81
C LEU A 281 12.83 3.83 -20.12
N HIS A 282 11.99 3.02 -20.80
CA HIS A 282 12.42 2.20 -21.93
C HIS A 282 11.68 2.47 -23.25
N ALA A 283 10.48 3.08 -23.21
CA ALA A 283 9.75 3.41 -24.42
C ALA A 283 10.43 4.55 -25.19
N ASP A 284 10.42 4.48 -26.52
CA ASP A 284 10.98 5.54 -27.38
C ASP A 284 10.07 6.76 -27.48
N LYS A 285 8.74 6.57 -27.44
CA LYS A 285 7.75 7.63 -27.58
C LYS A 285 6.44 7.28 -26.90
N LEU A 286 5.59 8.29 -26.69
CA LEU A 286 4.20 8.07 -26.34
C LEU A 286 3.43 7.42 -27.52
N PRO A 287 2.41 6.58 -27.26
CA PRO A 287 1.49 6.09 -28.29
C PRO A 287 0.82 7.24 -29.05
N ASP A 288 0.54 7.03 -30.35
CA ASP A 288 0.10 8.11 -31.23
C ASP A 288 -1.37 8.56 -31.03
N ASP A 289 -2.20 7.79 -30.35
CA ASP A 289 -3.64 7.99 -30.23
C ASP A 289 -4.14 8.23 -28.80
N LEU A 290 -3.31 8.84 -27.95
CA LEU A 290 -3.70 9.17 -26.58
C LEU A 290 -4.61 10.41 -26.52
N HIS A 291 -5.60 10.34 -25.64
CA HIS A 291 -6.54 11.43 -25.35
C HIS A 291 -6.24 12.10 -24.00
N GLY A 292 -5.38 11.51 -23.19
CA GLY A 292 -4.91 12.05 -21.93
C GLY A 292 -3.73 11.24 -21.38
N LEU A 293 -3.04 11.79 -20.40
CA LEU A 293 -1.90 11.14 -19.73
C LEU A 293 -2.02 11.30 -18.23
N TYR A 294 -1.88 10.19 -17.50
CA TYR A 294 -1.80 10.15 -16.05
C TYR A 294 -0.39 9.73 -15.62
N ILE A 295 0.28 10.61 -14.86
CA ILE A 295 1.61 10.37 -14.31
C ILE A 295 1.49 10.37 -12.78
N GLY A 296 1.51 9.19 -12.18
CA GLY A 296 1.45 9.02 -10.73
C GLY A 296 2.77 9.36 -10.04
N GLY A 297 2.79 9.14 -8.75
CA GLY A 297 3.97 9.27 -7.93
C GLY A 297 4.94 8.11 -8.07
N GLY A 298 6.02 8.18 -7.32
CA GLY A 298 7.11 7.20 -7.31
C GLY A 298 8.40 7.83 -6.82
N PHE A 299 9.51 7.21 -7.23
CA PHE A 299 10.86 7.69 -6.91
C PHE A 299 11.64 8.01 -8.18
N PRO A 300 11.30 9.10 -8.90
CA PRO A 300 12.01 9.47 -10.12
C PRO A 300 13.50 9.77 -9.89
N GLU A 301 13.87 10.16 -8.65
CA GLU A 301 15.25 10.38 -8.26
C GLU A 301 16.11 9.11 -8.35
N THR A 302 15.56 7.93 -8.14
CA THR A 302 16.30 6.67 -8.22
C THR A 302 16.55 6.22 -9.64
N SER A 303 15.75 6.70 -10.60
CA SER A 303 15.87 6.47 -12.03
C SER A 303 16.21 7.76 -12.78
N ALA A 304 16.79 8.75 -12.11
CA ALA A 304 17.04 10.07 -12.71
C ALA A 304 17.96 10.00 -13.94
N GLN A 305 18.98 9.15 -13.90
CA GLN A 305 19.91 8.94 -15.02
C GLN A 305 19.20 8.35 -16.24
N GLU A 306 18.38 7.32 -16.04
CA GLU A 306 17.62 6.66 -17.11
C GLU A 306 16.59 7.63 -17.71
N LEU A 307 15.83 8.33 -16.87
CA LEU A 307 14.88 9.35 -17.31
C LEU A 307 15.59 10.48 -18.09
N ALA A 308 16.75 10.93 -17.61
CA ALA A 308 17.54 11.95 -18.28
C ALA A 308 18.09 11.48 -19.63
N ASN A 309 18.50 10.22 -19.74
CA ASN A 309 19.06 9.64 -20.96
C ASN A 309 17.98 9.33 -22.02
N ASN A 310 16.73 9.12 -21.61
CA ASN A 310 15.65 8.85 -22.56
C ASN A 310 15.15 10.13 -23.24
N HIS A 311 16.00 10.71 -24.09
CA HIS A 311 15.72 11.96 -24.81
C HIS A 311 14.55 11.84 -25.79
N SER A 312 14.38 10.68 -26.42
CA SER A 312 13.32 10.45 -27.42
C SER A 312 11.95 10.49 -26.76
N PHE A 313 11.78 9.81 -25.64
CA PHE A 313 10.54 9.81 -24.88
C PHE A 313 10.17 11.20 -24.36
N ARG A 314 11.16 11.91 -23.76
CA ARG A 314 10.94 13.27 -23.25
C ARG A 314 10.50 14.23 -24.36
N ARG A 315 11.13 14.19 -25.55
CA ARG A 315 10.72 15.00 -26.69
C ARG A 315 9.31 14.66 -27.18
N SER A 316 8.97 13.37 -27.19
CA SER A 316 7.62 12.94 -27.52
C SER A 316 6.59 13.51 -26.53
N LEU A 317 6.86 13.40 -25.23
CA LEU A 317 6.01 13.94 -24.17
C LEU A 317 5.80 15.45 -24.31
N ILE A 318 6.86 16.23 -24.49
CA ILE A 318 6.79 17.69 -24.69
C ILE A 318 5.93 18.01 -25.91
N ARG A 319 6.16 17.34 -27.04
CA ARG A 319 5.38 17.56 -28.27
C ARG A 319 3.89 17.31 -28.07
N TYR A 320 3.52 16.26 -27.31
CA TYR A 320 2.11 15.99 -27.03
C TYR A 320 1.49 17.03 -26.13
N ILE A 321 2.22 17.52 -25.13
CA ILE A 321 1.77 18.59 -24.22
C ILE A 321 1.60 19.91 -25.01
N GLU A 322 2.54 20.25 -25.90
CA GLU A 322 2.46 21.43 -26.78
C GLU A 322 1.30 21.35 -27.77
N ASN A 323 0.80 20.14 -28.07
CA ASN A 323 -0.40 19.89 -28.85
C ASN A 323 -1.65 19.65 -27.99
N ASP A 324 -1.71 20.25 -26.81
CA ASP A 324 -2.86 20.27 -25.91
C ASP A 324 -3.30 18.91 -25.34
N LEU A 325 -2.40 17.90 -25.29
CA LEU A 325 -2.72 16.66 -24.58
C LEU A 325 -2.96 16.96 -23.08
N PRO A 326 -4.16 16.65 -22.52
CA PRO A 326 -4.40 16.80 -21.09
C PRO A 326 -3.49 15.86 -20.29
N VAL A 327 -2.79 16.42 -19.28
CA VAL A 327 -1.90 15.66 -18.39
C VAL A 327 -2.30 15.89 -16.95
N TYR A 328 -2.53 14.80 -16.22
CA TYR A 328 -2.65 14.82 -14.77
C TYR A 328 -1.39 14.22 -14.19
N ALA A 329 -0.68 14.99 -13.35
CA ALA A 329 0.56 14.56 -12.73
C ALA A 329 0.60 14.89 -11.24
N GLU A 330 1.06 13.96 -10.43
CA GLU A 330 1.15 14.12 -8.99
C GLU A 330 2.48 13.61 -8.45
N CYS A 331 3.01 14.21 -7.37
CA CYS A 331 4.21 13.80 -6.68
C CYS A 331 5.41 13.60 -7.64
N GLY A 332 5.91 12.37 -7.79
CA GLY A 332 6.99 12.03 -8.74
C GLY A 332 6.70 12.43 -10.19
N GLY A 333 5.44 12.33 -10.61
CA GLY A 333 5.00 12.78 -11.92
C GLY A 333 5.13 14.29 -12.12
N LEU A 334 4.82 15.09 -11.08
CA LEU A 334 5.05 16.53 -11.12
C LEU A 334 6.55 16.85 -11.18
N ILE A 335 7.39 16.12 -10.43
CA ILE A 335 8.84 16.26 -10.49
C ILE A 335 9.33 16.01 -11.92
N TYR A 336 8.86 14.96 -12.57
CA TYR A 336 9.25 14.61 -13.94
C TYR A 336 8.90 15.70 -14.97
N LEU A 337 7.80 16.43 -14.78
CA LEU A 337 7.42 17.56 -15.63
C LEU A 337 8.28 18.82 -15.37
N GLY A 338 9.07 18.86 -14.33
CA GLY A 338 10.04 19.91 -14.07
C GLY A 338 11.20 19.93 -15.06
N ARG A 339 12.01 20.98 -15.00
CA ARG A 339 13.19 21.16 -15.86
C ARG A 339 14.26 20.13 -15.55
N SER A 340 14.51 19.89 -14.27
CA SER A 340 15.61 19.03 -13.82
C SER A 340 15.44 18.63 -12.35
N ILE A 341 16.20 17.61 -11.95
CA ILE A 341 16.39 17.26 -10.53
C ILE A 341 17.88 17.29 -10.18
N LEU A 342 18.22 17.93 -9.05
CA LEU A 342 19.58 18.04 -8.52
C LEU A 342 19.77 16.98 -7.42
N LEU A 343 20.67 16.04 -7.63
CA LEU A 343 21.00 14.95 -6.71
C LEU A 343 22.50 14.95 -6.45
N GLU A 344 22.91 15.10 -5.20
CA GLU A 344 24.32 15.05 -4.77
C GLU A 344 25.26 15.91 -5.64
N GLY A 345 24.77 17.08 -6.05
CA GLY A 345 25.55 18.03 -6.89
C GLY A 345 25.49 17.76 -8.39
N THR A 346 24.83 16.69 -8.83
CA THR A 346 24.62 16.38 -10.26
C THR A 346 23.20 16.77 -10.66
N GLU A 347 23.08 17.53 -11.76
CA GLU A 347 21.79 17.94 -12.32
C GLU A 347 21.39 16.98 -13.45
N TYR A 348 20.21 16.37 -13.31
CA TYR A 348 19.62 15.47 -14.30
C TYR A 348 18.45 16.19 -14.99
N PRO A 349 18.52 16.41 -16.32
CA PRO A 349 17.44 17.03 -17.06
C PRO A 349 16.21 16.12 -17.11
N LEU A 350 15.02 16.70 -16.91
CA LEU A 350 13.72 16.03 -16.98
C LEU A 350 12.90 16.57 -18.16
N ALA A 351 11.57 16.46 -18.11
CA ALA A 351 10.73 16.85 -19.25
C ALA A 351 10.78 18.35 -19.59
N GLY A 352 10.97 19.22 -18.59
CA GLY A 352 11.14 20.65 -18.82
C GLY A 352 9.86 21.40 -19.18
N VAL A 353 8.70 20.85 -18.85
CA VAL A 353 7.39 21.51 -19.04
C VAL A 353 7.28 22.72 -18.12
N PHE A 354 7.76 22.59 -16.89
CA PHE A 354 7.83 23.66 -15.92
C PHE A 354 9.26 24.13 -15.69
N PRO A 355 9.53 25.44 -15.56
CA PRO A 355 10.86 25.99 -15.32
C PRO A 355 11.30 25.82 -13.85
N VAL A 356 11.13 24.62 -13.31
CA VAL A 356 11.40 24.29 -11.90
C VAL A 356 12.50 23.23 -11.83
N THR A 357 13.51 23.47 -11.01
CA THR A 357 14.51 22.46 -10.60
C THR A 357 14.14 21.92 -9.23
N PHE A 358 14.01 20.62 -9.10
CA PHE A 358 13.76 19.94 -7.84
C PHE A 358 15.08 19.49 -7.20
N SER A 359 15.07 19.33 -5.88
CA SER A 359 16.20 18.77 -5.13
C SER A 359 15.69 17.86 -4.02
N LEU A 360 16.52 16.90 -3.61
CA LEU A 360 16.22 16.01 -2.50
C LEU A 360 16.83 16.55 -1.22
N ASP A 361 15.99 16.87 -0.25
CA ASP A 361 16.40 17.29 1.07
C ASP A 361 16.50 16.12 2.05
N ARG A 362 17.43 16.20 3.01
CA ARG A 362 17.57 15.21 4.09
C ARG A 362 16.40 15.23 5.07
N LYS A 363 15.70 16.36 5.18
CA LYS A 363 14.53 16.53 6.05
C LYS A 363 13.27 16.59 5.19
N PRO A 364 12.18 15.88 5.57
CA PRO A 364 10.90 16.06 4.91
C PRO A 364 10.46 17.53 4.95
N GLN A 365 10.09 18.09 3.78
CA GLN A 365 9.65 19.47 3.67
C GLN A 365 8.17 19.62 3.98
N ALA A 366 7.35 18.65 3.56
CA ALA A 366 5.94 18.56 3.89
C ALA A 366 5.54 17.09 4.02
N HIS A 367 4.79 16.77 5.06
CA HIS A 367 4.31 15.40 5.28
C HIS A 367 3.03 15.41 6.12
N GLY A 368 2.02 14.69 5.70
CA GLY A 368 0.76 14.50 6.41
C GLY A 368 -0.46 14.70 5.54
N TYR A 369 -1.62 14.47 6.15
CA TYR A 369 -2.90 14.74 5.52
C TYR A 369 -3.15 16.24 5.39
N SER A 370 -3.71 16.65 4.26
CA SER A 370 -4.13 18.03 4.02
C SER A 370 -5.57 18.06 3.49
N GLN A 371 -6.22 19.18 3.71
CA GLN A 371 -7.54 19.45 3.17
C GLN A 371 -7.53 20.85 2.58
N PHE A 372 -8.03 21.01 1.38
CA PHE A 372 -8.07 22.30 0.69
C PHE A 372 -9.33 22.45 -0.16
N THR A 373 -9.66 23.69 -0.48
CA THR A 373 -10.79 24.04 -1.36
C THR A 373 -10.24 24.60 -2.66
N VAL A 374 -10.83 24.19 -3.77
CA VAL A 374 -10.48 24.72 -5.09
C VAL A 374 -11.00 26.15 -5.24
N GLU A 375 -10.12 27.13 -5.24
CA GLU A 375 -10.49 28.56 -5.31
C GLU A 375 -10.55 29.10 -6.73
N GLY A 376 -9.73 28.59 -7.62
CA GLY A 376 -9.61 29.04 -9.00
C GLY A 376 -10.33 28.15 -10.02
N VAL A 377 -10.62 28.73 -11.19
CA VAL A 377 -11.06 27.94 -12.34
C VAL A 377 -9.86 27.16 -12.89
N ASN A 378 -10.03 25.86 -13.08
CA ASN A 378 -9.05 24.98 -13.67
C ASN A 378 -9.74 23.88 -14.49
N THR A 379 -8.95 23.07 -15.21
CA THR A 379 -9.46 22.09 -16.16
C THR A 379 -10.02 20.83 -15.48
N PHE A 380 -9.51 20.46 -14.29
CA PHE A 380 -9.80 19.18 -13.64
C PHE A 380 -10.85 19.28 -12.54
N TYR A 381 -10.84 20.35 -11.76
CA TYR A 381 -11.64 20.45 -10.55
C TYR A 381 -12.59 21.63 -10.57
N ALA A 382 -13.84 21.41 -10.21
CA ALA A 382 -14.83 22.47 -10.08
C ALA A 382 -14.42 23.43 -8.94
N LYS A 383 -14.62 24.74 -9.17
CA LYS A 383 -14.44 25.75 -8.13
C LYS A 383 -15.36 25.47 -6.94
N GLY A 384 -14.83 25.56 -5.74
CA GLY A 384 -15.53 25.27 -4.48
C GLY A 384 -15.46 23.82 -4.05
N LEU A 385 -14.91 22.92 -4.88
CA LEU A 385 -14.70 21.53 -4.49
C LEU A 385 -13.69 21.43 -3.33
N GLN A 386 -14.05 20.65 -2.32
CA GLN A 386 -13.15 20.31 -1.23
C GLN A 386 -12.41 19.01 -1.56
N LEU A 387 -11.10 19.05 -1.46
CA LEU A 387 -10.20 17.91 -1.69
C LEU A 387 -9.46 17.57 -0.39
N LYS A 388 -9.10 16.29 -0.26
CA LYS A 388 -8.31 15.75 0.86
C LYS A 388 -7.05 15.09 0.33
#